data_003eea846c058dc62ac87c4116351741
#
_entry.id   003eea846c058dc62ac87c4116351741
#
_cell.length_a   1.000
_cell.length_b   1.000
_cell.length_c   1.000
_cell.angle_alpha   90.00
_cell.angle_beta   90.00
_cell.angle_gamma   90.00
#
_symmetry.space_group_name_H-M   'P 1'
#
loop_
_entity.id
_entity.type
_entity.pdbx_description
1 polymer ?
#
loop_
_entity_poly.entity_id
_entity_poly.type
_entity_poly.pdbx_seq_one_letter_code
_entity_poly.pdbx_strand_id
1 'polypeptide(L)' 'MEIRMAQIVFSFDSPYGTFCDALNLPDDHGFSDAELDAMKQQRFDSWIAVVTNPPPEDVTEQA' A
#
# COMPACT_ATOMS: atom_id res chain seq x y z
N MET A 1 10.65 4.85 -26.92
CA MET A 1 9.97 3.71 -26.38
C MET A 1 9.05 4.10 -25.29
N GLU A 2 7.85 3.59 -25.31
CA GLU A 2 6.88 3.93 -24.34
C GLU A 2 6.83 2.90 -23.27
N ILE A 3 6.70 3.30 -22.03
CA ILE A 3 6.52 2.38 -20.93
C ILE A 3 5.09 2.49 -20.49
N ARG A 4 4.37 1.38 -20.54
CA ARG A 4 3.00 1.39 -20.08
C ARG A 4 2.95 1.01 -18.63
N MET A 5 2.11 1.69 -17.91
CA MET A 5 1.94 1.43 -16.49
C MET A 5 0.60 0.78 -16.28
N ALA A 6 0.60 -0.27 -15.47
CA ALA A 6 -0.63 -0.93 -15.07
C ALA A 6 -0.97 -0.46 -13.68
N GLN A 7 -2.23 -0.16 -13.46
CA GLN A 7 -2.69 0.24 -12.14
C GLN A 7 -3.54 -0.88 -11.58
N ILE A 8 -3.13 -1.39 -10.42
CA ILE A 8 -3.84 -2.49 -9.78
C ILE A 8 -4.49 -1.92 -8.54
N VAL A 9 -5.79 -1.72 -8.59
CA VAL A 9 -6.54 -1.15 -7.48
C VAL A 9 -6.97 -2.27 -6.57
N PHE A 10 -6.86 -2.06 -5.28
CA PHE A 10 -7.24 -3.07 -4.32
C PHE A 10 -7.78 -2.43 -3.05
N SER A 11 -8.49 -3.21 -2.25
CA SER A 11 -9.00 -2.71 -1.00
C SER A 11 -9.07 -3.86 0.00
N PHE A 12 -8.98 -3.50 1.27
CA PHE A 12 -9.11 -4.45 2.37
C PHE A 12 -10.08 -3.87 3.38
N ASP A 13 -10.95 -4.72 3.93
CA ASP A 13 -11.85 -4.30 4.99
C ASP A 13 -11.18 -4.58 6.33
N SER A 14 -11.38 -3.70 7.27
CA SER A 14 -10.84 -3.88 8.60
C SER A 14 -11.76 -3.25 9.63
N PRO A 15 -11.58 -3.56 10.92
CA PRO A 15 -12.37 -2.90 11.95
C PRO A 15 -12.15 -1.40 12.01
N TYR A 16 -11.06 -0.91 11.41
CA TYR A 16 -10.76 0.51 11.42
C TYR A 16 -11.28 1.21 10.16
N GLY A 17 -11.94 0.48 9.28
CA GLY A 17 -12.45 1.04 8.04
C GLY A 17 -11.92 0.29 6.84
N THR A 18 -12.24 0.78 5.67
CA THR A 18 -11.81 0.16 4.43
C THR A 18 -10.55 0.87 3.93
N PHE A 19 -9.51 0.10 3.70
CA PHE A 19 -8.26 0.62 3.14
C PHE A 19 -8.28 0.42 1.63
N CYS A 20 -8.11 1.48 0.88
CA CYS A 20 -8.06 1.40 -0.57
C CYS A 20 -6.75 1.97 -1.05
N ASP A 21 -6.13 1.31 -2.00
CA ASP A 21 -4.86 1.77 -2.54
C ASP A 21 -4.72 1.21 -3.95
N ALA A 22 -3.65 1.55 -4.59
CA ALA A 22 -3.36 1.07 -5.94
C ALA A 22 -1.86 0.90 -6.10
N LEU A 23 -1.49 -0.12 -6.85
CA LEU A 23 -0.11 -0.34 -7.22
C LEU A 23 0.07 0.10 -8.65
N ASN A 24 1.03 0.96 -8.89
CA ASN A 24 1.35 1.41 -10.25
C ASN A 24 2.66 0.77 -10.64
N LEU A 25 2.58 -0.18 -11.56
CA LEU A 25 3.74 -0.96 -11.98
C LEU A 25 3.83 -0.95 -13.49
N PRO A 26 5.03 -1.16 -14.02
CA PRO A 26 5.14 -1.31 -15.48
C PRO A 26 4.35 -2.52 -15.95
N ASP A 27 3.83 -2.45 -17.17
CA ASP A 27 3.06 -3.56 -17.70
C ASP A 27 3.84 -4.84 -17.69
N ASP A 28 5.15 -4.78 -17.90
CA ASP A 28 5.97 -5.97 -17.96
C ASP A 28 6.72 -6.19 -16.66
N HIS A 29 6.07 -5.94 -15.53
CA HIS A 29 6.75 -6.02 -14.24
C HIS A 29 7.24 -7.42 -13.91
N GLY A 30 6.59 -8.45 -14.44
CA GLY A 30 7.07 -9.81 -14.18
C GLY A 30 6.76 -10.35 -12.81
N PHE A 31 5.99 -9.64 -12.00
CA PHE A 31 5.65 -10.11 -10.66
C PHE A 31 4.54 -11.14 -10.75
N SER A 32 4.61 -12.19 -9.92
CA SER A 32 3.56 -13.19 -9.88
C SER A 32 2.41 -12.68 -9.03
N ASP A 33 1.29 -13.40 -9.06
CA ASP A 33 0.14 -13.02 -8.24
C ASP A 33 0.52 -13.04 -6.77
N ALA A 34 1.31 -14.01 -6.35
CA ALA A 34 1.72 -14.08 -4.96
C ALA A 34 2.57 -12.87 -4.58
N GLU A 35 3.41 -12.43 -5.49
CA GLU A 35 4.22 -11.25 -5.20
C GLU A 35 3.38 -9.99 -5.15
N LEU A 36 2.39 -9.90 -6.02
CA LEU A 36 1.50 -8.75 -5.97
C LEU A 36 0.68 -8.74 -4.69
N ASP A 37 0.23 -9.91 -4.26
CA ASP A 37 -0.52 -9.99 -3.01
C ASP A 37 0.35 -9.58 -1.84
N ALA A 38 1.61 -9.94 -1.84
CA ALA A 38 2.51 -9.57 -0.77
C ALA A 38 2.69 -8.05 -0.71
N MET A 39 2.77 -7.40 -1.87
CA MET A 39 2.87 -5.96 -1.89
C MET A 39 1.61 -5.29 -1.36
N LYS A 40 0.44 -5.83 -1.72
CA LYS A 40 -0.81 -5.28 -1.23
C LYS A 40 -0.90 -5.44 0.27
N GLN A 41 -0.53 -6.61 0.77
CA GLN A 41 -0.60 -6.88 2.19
C GLN A 41 0.35 -5.96 2.96
N GLN A 42 1.51 -5.70 2.41
CA GLN A 42 2.47 -4.82 3.06
C GLN A 42 1.91 -3.41 3.18
N ARG A 43 1.23 -2.93 2.13
CA ARG A 43 0.62 -1.63 2.19
C ARG A 43 -0.46 -1.57 3.25
N PHE A 44 -1.27 -2.61 3.31
CA PHE A 44 -2.32 -2.68 4.30
C PHE A 44 -1.75 -2.74 5.71
N ASP A 45 -0.72 -3.55 5.93
CA ASP A 45 -0.10 -3.67 7.24
C ASP A 45 0.48 -2.32 7.68
N SER A 46 1.07 -1.58 6.77
CA SER A 46 1.60 -0.26 7.10
C SER A 46 0.49 0.68 7.52
N TRP A 47 -0.64 0.61 6.84
CA TRP A 47 -1.78 1.46 7.19
C TRP A 47 -2.35 1.08 8.55
N ILE A 48 -2.46 -0.22 8.82
CA ILE A 48 -2.95 -0.69 10.11
C ILE A 48 -2.03 -0.19 11.22
N ALA A 49 -0.73 -0.22 11.01
CA ALA A 49 0.21 0.26 12.01
C ALA A 49 -0.02 1.74 12.29
N VAL A 50 -0.33 2.51 11.27
CA VAL A 50 -0.56 3.93 11.47
C VAL A 50 -1.85 4.19 12.24
N VAL A 51 -2.93 3.47 11.90
CA VAL A 51 -4.21 3.75 12.53
C VAL A 51 -4.29 3.17 13.94
N THR A 52 -3.50 2.13 14.26
CA THR A 52 -3.54 1.56 15.59
C THR A 52 -2.44 2.12 16.47
N ASN A 53 -1.42 2.73 15.89
CA ASN A 53 -0.29 3.20 16.65
C ASN A 53 0.23 4.49 16.03
N PRO A 54 -0.59 5.53 16.00
CA PRO A 54 -0.17 6.77 15.32
C PRO A 54 1.00 7.40 16.05
N PRO A 55 1.86 8.09 15.31
CA PRO A 55 2.99 8.74 15.94
C PRO A 55 2.54 9.86 16.85
N PRO A 56 3.26 10.12 17.91
CA PRO A 56 2.91 11.23 18.80
C PRO A 56 3.01 12.53 18.06
N GLU A 57 2.13 13.45 18.45
CA GLU A 57 2.10 14.67 17.74
C GLU A 57 3.31 15.50 17.90
N ASP A 58 3.96 15.41 19.01
CA ASP A 58 5.10 16.24 19.22
C ASP A 58 6.33 15.71 18.57
N VAL A 59 6.21 14.67 17.83
CA VAL A 59 7.31 14.15 17.16
C VAL A 59 7.80 15.03 16.13
N THR A 60 7.04 15.88 15.85
CA THR A 60 7.37 16.65 14.83
C THR A 60 8.66 17.11 14.78
N GLU A 61 9.08 17.34 15.52
CA GLU A 61 10.12 17.88 15.37
C GLU A 61 11.06 17.31 14.98
N GLN A 62 11.13 16.51 14.83
CA GLN A 62 12.03 15.94 14.36
C GLN A 62 12.66 16.62 13.56
N ALA A 63 12.55 17.54 13.51
CA ALA A 63 13.21 18.21 12.58
C ALA A 63 14.60 18.28 12.77
#